data_9a6159c9f8f8d2dd588a09c85a0ead94
#
_entry.id   9a6159c9f8f8d2dd588a09c85a0ead94
#
_cell.length_a   1.000
_cell.length_b   1.000
_cell.length_c   1.000
_cell.angle_alpha   90.00
_cell.angle_beta   90.00
_cell.angle_gamma   90.00
#
_symmetry.space_group_name_H-M   'P 1'
#
loop_
_entity.id
_entity.type
_entity.pdbx_description
1 polymer ?
#
loop_
_entity_poly.entity_id
_entity_poly.type
_entity_poly.pdbx_seq_one_letter_code
_entity_poly.pdbx_strand_id
1 'polypeptide(L)'
;MKKNIYEIVLDSFAPERCYFCGKLSSPICEKCFKSYCGFGKILSKPNSVISKEFYLSERSGELQKMVDEFKLQSKRQNCRPLVRIFADFLLSKEIILQNRDKIVLIPVPTLSSHIRERGFDHTEMLAKNLSDMLNVQKIQIVQKIEKTSQRGADFKTRQIQAKKSYKFIGERLSQDKIYVILDDIRTTGATLNSIAEILQKNGARRIWAFYLLQQEK
;
A
#
# COMPACT_ATOMS: atom_id res chain seq x y z
N MET A 1 18.92 -6.88 -10.15
CA MET A 1 18.63 -5.98 -11.29
C MET A 1 19.90 -5.25 -11.66
N LYS A 2 20.33 -5.31 -12.93
CA LYS A 2 21.49 -4.53 -13.41
C LYS A 2 21.05 -3.06 -13.51
N LYS A 3 21.77 -2.14 -12.86
CA LYS A 3 21.53 -0.70 -12.98
C LYS A 3 21.82 -0.26 -14.42
N ASN A 4 20.98 0.63 -14.95
CA ASN A 4 21.21 1.25 -16.27
C ASN A 4 22.40 2.23 -16.17
N ILE A 5 23.11 2.46 -17.29
CA ILE A 5 24.28 3.38 -17.36
C ILE A 5 23.92 4.78 -16.80
N TYR A 6 22.73 5.28 -17.09
CA TYR A 6 22.22 6.55 -16.54
C TYR A 6 22.09 6.51 -14.99
N GLU A 7 21.65 5.40 -14.42
CA GLU A 7 21.58 5.24 -12.94
C GLU A 7 22.99 5.22 -12.32
N ILE A 8 23.95 4.59 -13.00
CA ILE A 8 25.36 4.55 -12.54
C ILE A 8 25.97 5.95 -12.58
N VAL A 9 25.72 6.73 -13.63
CA VAL A 9 26.22 8.10 -13.75
C VAL A 9 25.58 9.02 -12.70
N LEU A 10 24.26 8.94 -12.51
CA LEU A 10 23.56 9.72 -11.48
C LEU A 10 24.02 9.37 -10.06
N ASP A 11 24.25 8.09 -9.78
CA ASP A 11 24.76 7.63 -8.47
C ASP A 11 26.19 8.18 -8.18
N SER A 12 26.97 8.46 -9.23
CA SER A 12 28.33 9.06 -9.08
C SER A 12 28.27 10.53 -8.69
N PHE A 13 27.26 11.27 -9.13
CA PHE A 13 27.09 12.71 -8.82
C PHE A 13 26.19 12.96 -7.61
N ALA A 14 25.25 12.06 -7.29
CA ALA A 14 24.35 12.14 -6.16
C ALA A 14 24.19 10.74 -5.51
N PRO A 15 25.22 10.28 -4.79
CA PRO A 15 25.20 8.93 -4.24
C PRO A 15 24.05 8.78 -3.24
N GLU A 16 23.33 7.64 -3.36
CA GLU A 16 22.24 7.32 -2.45
C GLU A 16 22.73 7.28 -1.00
N ARG A 17 21.97 7.89 -0.11
CA ARG A 17 22.21 7.86 1.34
C ARG A 17 21.13 7.06 2.03
N CYS A 18 21.54 6.32 3.05
CA CYS A 18 20.59 5.63 3.91
C CYS A 18 19.67 6.65 4.58
N TYR A 19 18.36 6.47 4.42
CA TYR A 19 17.34 7.36 4.98
C TYR A 19 17.49 7.53 6.51
N PHE A 20 17.79 6.42 7.21
CA PHE A 20 17.82 6.41 8.68
C PHE A 20 19.12 6.95 9.30
N CYS A 21 20.28 6.66 8.72
CA CYS A 21 21.58 7.03 9.32
C CYS A 21 22.45 7.94 8.46
N GLY A 22 21.99 8.32 7.25
CA GLY A 22 22.71 9.20 6.34
C GLY A 22 23.98 8.62 5.69
N LYS A 23 24.39 7.38 6.04
CA LYS A 23 25.58 6.73 5.46
C LYS A 23 25.41 6.57 3.94
N LEU A 24 26.47 6.85 3.20
CA LEU A 24 26.53 6.54 1.76
C LEU A 24 26.35 5.03 1.55
N SER A 25 25.26 4.65 0.89
CA SER A 25 24.87 3.26 0.67
C SER A 25 23.64 3.22 -0.25
N SER A 26 22.86 2.15 -0.16
CA SER A 26 21.48 2.05 -0.70
C SER A 26 20.50 2.93 0.10
N PRO A 27 19.27 3.16 -0.39
CA PRO A 27 18.23 3.93 0.32
C PRO A 27 17.95 3.46 1.75
N ILE A 28 18.27 2.20 2.06
CA ILE A 28 18.38 1.67 3.42
C ILE A 28 19.61 0.76 3.51
N CYS A 29 20.59 1.10 4.36
CA CYS A 29 21.79 0.29 4.56
C CYS A 29 21.46 -0.99 5.35
N GLU A 30 22.29 -2.03 5.22
CA GLU A 30 22.07 -3.33 5.87
C GLU A 30 21.93 -3.24 7.40
N LYS A 31 22.70 -2.34 8.05
CA LYS A 31 22.60 -2.13 9.50
C LYS A 31 21.20 -1.61 9.88
N CYS A 32 20.73 -0.56 9.21
CA CYS A 32 19.40 0.01 9.48
C CYS A 32 18.28 -0.94 9.04
N PHE A 33 18.44 -1.66 7.91
CA PHE A 33 17.47 -2.64 7.47
C PHE A 33 17.28 -3.74 8.53
N LYS A 34 18.37 -4.28 9.10
CA LYS A 34 18.30 -5.30 10.16
C LYS A 34 17.52 -4.85 11.39
N SER A 35 17.48 -3.55 11.69
CA SER A 35 16.67 -3.00 12.79
C SER A 35 15.17 -3.08 12.54
N TYR A 36 14.75 -3.29 11.29
CA TYR A 36 13.35 -3.45 10.88
C TYR A 36 13.02 -4.85 10.37
N CYS A 37 13.98 -5.80 10.34
CA CYS A 37 13.74 -7.17 9.92
C CYS A 37 12.67 -7.83 10.77
N GLY A 38 11.66 -8.44 10.12
CA GLY A 38 10.53 -9.08 10.79
C GLY A 38 9.57 -8.13 11.50
N PHE A 39 9.82 -6.81 11.41
CA PHE A 39 9.00 -5.78 12.03
C PHE A 39 7.65 -5.66 11.32
N GLY A 40 6.58 -5.95 12.06
CA GLY A 40 5.22 -5.88 11.53
C GLY A 40 4.25 -6.71 12.35
N LYS A 41 2.96 -6.47 12.14
CA LYS A 41 1.85 -7.07 12.87
C LYS A 41 0.83 -7.71 11.93
N ILE A 42 0.16 -8.74 12.42
CA ILE A 42 -0.96 -9.41 11.75
C ILE A 42 -2.19 -9.34 12.65
N LEU A 43 -3.28 -8.82 12.10
CA LEU A 43 -4.59 -8.89 12.75
C LEU A 43 -5.45 -9.92 12.01
N SER A 44 -5.99 -10.87 12.75
CA SER A 44 -6.95 -11.86 12.22
C SER A 44 -8.35 -11.51 12.70
N LYS A 45 -9.29 -11.39 11.76
CA LYS A 45 -10.67 -10.99 11.97
C LYS A 45 -11.62 -11.96 11.24
N PRO A 46 -11.78 -13.19 11.73
CA PRO A 46 -12.45 -14.26 10.95
C PRO A 46 -13.89 -13.92 10.55
N ASN A 47 -14.59 -13.10 11.31
CA ASN A 47 -15.98 -12.69 11.05
C ASN A 47 -16.09 -11.34 10.31
N SER A 48 -14.99 -10.80 9.78
CA SER A 48 -14.96 -9.56 9.02
C SER A 48 -14.79 -9.85 7.53
N VAL A 49 -15.31 -8.96 6.67
CA VAL A 49 -15.09 -9.03 5.22
C VAL A 49 -13.59 -9.05 4.90
N ILE A 50 -12.79 -8.25 5.62
CA ILE A 50 -11.33 -8.33 5.60
C ILE A 50 -10.91 -9.29 6.71
N SER A 51 -10.54 -10.52 6.34
CA SER A 51 -10.24 -11.58 7.30
C SER A 51 -8.84 -11.47 7.93
N LYS A 52 -7.89 -10.83 7.26
CA LYS A 52 -6.53 -10.60 7.75
C LYS A 52 -6.01 -9.24 7.32
N GLU A 53 -5.31 -8.57 8.23
CA GLU A 53 -4.63 -7.31 7.97
C GLU A 53 -3.15 -7.44 8.34
N PHE A 54 -2.26 -6.94 7.49
CA PHE A 54 -0.80 -6.97 7.68
C PHE A 54 -0.27 -5.54 7.61
N TYR A 55 0.50 -5.13 8.60
CA TYR A 55 1.07 -3.77 8.64
C TYR A 55 2.41 -3.73 9.38
N LEU A 56 3.22 -2.70 9.11
CA LEU A 56 4.54 -2.55 9.71
C LEU A 56 4.46 -2.08 11.16
N SER A 57 3.86 -0.91 11.39
CA SER A 57 3.81 -0.33 12.72
C SER A 57 2.60 0.57 12.93
N GLU A 58 2.41 0.99 14.17
CA GLU A 58 1.59 2.15 14.47
C GLU A 58 2.20 3.40 13.82
N ARG A 59 1.37 4.40 13.54
CA ARG A 59 1.78 5.64 12.90
C ARG A 59 2.59 6.51 13.88
N SER A 60 3.89 6.26 13.94
CA SER A 60 4.84 6.97 14.81
C SER A 60 6.27 6.86 14.28
N GLY A 61 7.17 7.72 14.80
CA GLY A 61 8.62 7.65 14.57
C GLY A 61 9.06 7.86 13.13
N GLU A 62 10.20 7.27 12.79
CA GLU A 62 10.87 7.45 11.49
C GLU A 62 10.12 6.83 10.33
N LEU A 63 9.40 5.71 10.54
CA LEU A 63 8.57 5.12 9.49
C LEU A 63 7.41 6.02 9.11
N GLN A 64 6.74 6.67 10.09
CA GLN A 64 5.72 7.67 9.81
C GLN A 64 6.30 8.80 8.96
N LYS A 65 7.44 9.37 9.38
CA LYS A 65 8.09 10.45 8.64
C LYS A 65 8.40 10.05 7.20
N MET A 66 8.94 8.85 6.99
CA MET A 66 9.25 8.33 5.65
C MET A 66 8.00 8.17 4.78
N VAL A 67 6.90 7.65 5.34
CA VAL A 67 5.62 7.49 4.63
C VAL A 67 4.99 8.85 4.32
N ASP A 68 5.00 9.79 5.28
CA ASP A 68 4.46 11.14 5.10
C ASP A 68 5.26 11.92 4.04
N GLU A 69 6.59 11.80 4.01
CA GLU A 69 7.44 12.39 2.97
C GLU A 69 7.18 11.77 1.58
N PHE A 70 7.01 10.45 1.51
CA PHE A 70 6.66 9.76 0.28
C PHE A 70 5.30 10.23 -0.26
N LYS A 71 4.31 10.28 0.61
CA LYS A 71 2.93 10.62 0.26
C LYS A 71 2.71 12.11 -0.01
N LEU A 72 3.24 12.98 0.85
CA LEU A 72 2.91 14.41 0.87
C LEU A 72 3.98 15.30 0.23
N GLN A 73 5.26 14.90 0.29
CA GLN A 73 6.39 15.67 -0.24
C GLN A 73 6.94 15.10 -1.54
N SER A 74 6.26 14.13 -2.14
CA SER A 74 6.64 13.51 -3.42
C SER A 74 8.04 12.90 -3.47
N LYS A 75 8.60 12.50 -2.30
CA LYS A 75 9.91 11.85 -2.22
C LYS A 75 9.83 10.39 -2.68
N ARG A 76 9.77 10.18 -3.99
CA ARG A 76 9.62 8.86 -4.63
C ARG A 76 10.70 7.86 -4.21
N GLN A 77 11.92 8.33 -3.89
CA GLN A 77 13.02 7.48 -3.43
C GLN A 77 12.67 6.71 -2.14
N ASN A 78 11.75 7.21 -1.32
CA ASN A 78 11.32 6.53 -0.10
C ASN A 78 10.50 5.25 -0.38
N CYS A 79 10.00 5.07 -1.60
CA CYS A 79 9.24 3.87 -1.97
C CYS A 79 10.08 2.58 -1.82
N ARG A 80 11.31 2.57 -2.34
CA ARG A 80 12.18 1.37 -2.31
C ARG A 80 12.47 0.86 -0.89
N PRO A 81 12.93 1.69 0.07
CA PRO A 81 13.16 1.23 1.45
C PRO A 81 11.87 0.80 2.15
N LEU A 82 10.75 1.50 1.96
CA LEU A 82 9.45 1.12 2.54
C LEU A 82 9.01 -0.27 2.03
N VAL A 83 9.07 -0.48 0.73
CA VAL A 83 8.69 -1.76 0.11
C VAL A 83 9.65 -2.87 0.55
N ARG A 84 10.96 -2.61 0.66
CA ARG A 84 11.93 -3.61 1.12
C ARG A 84 11.64 -4.09 2.53
N ILE A 85 11.37 -3.17 3.47
CA ILE A 85 11.01 -3.50 4.86
C ILE A 85 9.70 -4.29 4.88
N PHE A 86 8.69 -3.85 4.12
CA PHE A 86 7.39 -4.49 4.12
C PHE A 86 7.41 -5.88 3.48
N ALA A 87 8.12 -6.04 2.36
CA ALA A 87 8.28 -7.33 1.71
C ALA A 87 9.02 -8.33 2.60
N ASP A 88 10.08 -7.90 3.31
CA ASP A 88 10.80 -8.73 4.28
C ASP A 88 9.86 -9.25 5.37
N PHE A 89 9.07 -8.37 5.97
CA PHE A 89 8.05 -8.76 6.95
C PHE A 89 7.04 -9.76 6.37
N LEU A 90 6.51 -9.50 5.19
CA LEU A 90 5.52 -10.39 4.57
C LEU A 90 6.12 -11.76 4.22
N LEU A 91 7.32 -11.79 3.63
CA LEU A 91 8.02 -13.03 3.27
C LEU A 91 8.48 -13.84 4.49
N SER A 92 8.60 -13.22 5.67
CA SER A 92 8.83 -13.95 6.92
C SER A 92 7.60 -14.71 7.43
N LYS A 93 6.41 -14.52 6.83
CA LYS A 93 5.15 -15.14 7.28
C LYS A 93 4.79 -16.34 6.40
N GLU A 94 4.74 -17.51 7.02
CA GLU A 94 4.40 -18.77 6.34
C GLU A 94 3.10 -18.69 5.55
N ILE A 95 2.07 -18.03 6.10
CA ILE A 95 0.77 -17.86 5.43
C ILE A 95 0.88 -17.09 4.11
N ILE A 96 1.84 -16.17 3.97
CA ILE A 96 2.11 -15.48 2.71
C ILE A 96 2.77 -16.43 1.72
N LEU A 97 3.80 -17.17 2.16
CA LEU A 97 4.53 -18.10 1.31
C LEU A 97 3.62 -19.20 0.76
N GLN A 98 2.76 -19.79 1.61
CA GLN A 98 1.82 -20.85 1.24
C GLN A 98 0.70 -20.39 0.28
N ASN A 99 0.41 -19.10 0.21
CA ASN A 99 -0.67 -18.56 -0.62
C ASN A 99 -0.19 -17.63 -1.73
N ARG A 100 1.10 -17.57 -1.98
CA ARG A 100 1.73 -16.59 -2.87
C ARG A 100 1.13 -16.58 -4.29
N ASP A 101 0.89 -17.74 -4.86
CA ASP A 101 0.29 -17.97 -6.17
C ASP A 101 -1.18 -17.52 -6.26
N LYS A 102 -1.85 -17.39 -5.12
CA LYS A 102 -3.26 -16.98 -5.01
C LYS A 102 -3.42 -15.50 -4.71
N ILE A 103 -2.36 -14.84 -4.23
CA ILE A 103 -2.40 -13.41 -3.86
C ILE A 103 -2.50 -12.54 -5.11
N VAL A 104 -3.45 -11.60 -5.07
CA VAL A 104 -3.64 -10.56 -6.09
C VAL A 104 -3.72 -9.21 -5.37
N LEU A 105 -2.76 -8.32 -5.63
CA LEU A 105 -2.71 -6.98 -5.03
C LEU A 105 -3.66 -6.03 -5.76
N ILE A 106 -4.43 -5.27 -5.00
CA ILE A 106 -5.34 -4.22 -5.48
C ILE A 106 -4.96 -2.92 -4.77
N PRO A 107 -4.25 -1.99 -5.42
CA PRO A 107 -3.95 -0.70 -4.84
C PRO A 107 -5.22 0.11 -4.61
N VAL A 108 -5.30 0.80 -3.48
CA VAL A 108 -6.35 1.78 -3.20
C VAL A 108 -6.22 2.92 -4.21
N PRO A 109 -7.24 3.21 -5.02
CA PRO A 109 -7.12 4.23 -6.07
C PRO A 109 -7.03 5.63 -5.49
N THR A 110 -6.08 6.41 -5.99
CA THR A 110 -5.88 7.82 -5.66
C THR A 110 -6.73 8.71 -6.57
N LEU A 111 -7.19 9.86 -6.08
CA LEU A 111 -7.87 10.85 -6.92
C LEU A 111 -6.92 11.43 -7.98
N SER A 112 -7.42 11.62 -9.20
CA SER A 112 -6.64 12.20 -10.31
C SER A 112 -6.09 13.59 -9.98
N SER A 113 -6.83 14.40 -9.19
CA SER A 113 -6.35 15.68 -8.67
C SER A 113 -5.09 15.54 -7.82
N HIS A 114 -5.06 14.58 -6.91
CA HIS A 114 -3.88 14.32 -6.05
C HIS A 114 -2.71 13.75 -6.85
N ILE A 115 -2.98 12.95 -7.90
CA ILE A 115 -1.93 12.46 -8.81
C ILE A 115 -1.30 13.64 -9.56
N ARG A 116 -2.12 14.57 -10.06
CA ARG A 116 -1.62 15.79 -10.74
C ARG A 116 -0.79 16.66 -9.81
N GLU A 117 -1.24 16.86 -8.58
CA GLU A 117 -0.54 17.65 -7.57
C GLU A 117 0.81 17.06 -7.19
N ARG A 118 0.89 15.73 -7.00
CA ARG A 118 2.10 15.01 -6.56
C ARG A 118 3.00 14.55 -7.70
N GLY A 119 2.46 14.52 -8.93
CA GLY A 119 3.15 14.01 -10.12
C GLY A 119 3.24 12.48 -10.18
N PHE A 120 2.62 11.71 -9.26
CA PHE A 120 2.56 10.24 -9.27
C PHE A 120 1.46 9.70 -8.37
N ASP A 121 1.06 8.45 -8.62
CA ASP A 121 0.20 7.67 -7.71
C ASP A 121 1.07 6.87 -6.74
N HIS A 122 1.04 7.25 -5.46
CA HIS A 122 1.88 6.63 -4.42
C HIS A 122 1.46 5.18 -4.10
N THR A 123 0.15 4.87 -4.06
CA THR A 123 -0.34 3.52 -3.81
C THR A 123 -0.07 2.58 -4.98
N GLU A 124 -0.21 3.07 -6.21
CA GLU A 124 0.16 2.32 -7.41
C GLU A 124 1.67 2.03 -7.46
N MET A 125 2.51 3.01 -7.10
CA MET A 125 3.96 2.82 -7.02
C MET A 125 4.33 1.80 -5.95
N LEU A 126 3.72 1.86 -4.75
CA LEU A 126 3.91 0.86 -3.70
C LEU A 126 3.49 -0.54 -4.18
N ALA A 127 2.30 -0.64 -4.80
CA ALA A 127 1.75 -1.91 -5.26
C ALA A 127 2.63 -2.54 -6.35
N LYS A 128 3.11 -1.76 -7.32
CA LYS A 128 4.01 -2.24 -8.35
C LYS A 128 5.29 -2.82 -7.76
N ASN A 129 6.00 -2.03 -6.94
CA ASN A 129 7.27 -2.48 -6.35
C ASN A 129 7.07 -3.68 -5.41
N LEU A 130 5.97 -3.70 -4.64
CA LEU A 130 5.67 -4.83 -3.73
C LEU A 130 5.30 -6.09 -4.52
N SER A 131 4.51 -5.98 -5.60
CA SER A 131 4.16 -7.11 -6.46
C SER A 131 5.39 -7.73 -7.10
N ASP A 132 6.34 -6.92 -7.56
CA ASP A 132 7.61 -7.37 -8.13
C ASP A 132 8.45 -8.11 -7.07
N MET A 133 8.57 -7.57 -5.84
CA MET A 133 9.35 -8.20 -4.76
C MET A 133 8.71 -9.48 -4.23
N LEU A 134 7.40 -9.53 -4.10
CA LEU A 134 6.66 -10.71 -3.66
C LEU A 134 6.46 -11.72 -4.80
N ASN A 135 6.68 -11.34 -6.06
CA ASN A 135 6.33 -12.09 -7.27
C ASN A 135 4.86 -12.53 -7.25
N VAL A 136 3.95 -11.58 -7.08
CA VAL A 136 2.50 -11.78 -7.07
C VAL A 136 1.84 -10.89 -8.11
N GLN A 137 0.62 -11.25 -8.54
CA GLN A 137 -0.15 -10.45 -9.49
C GLN A 137 -0.62 -9.13 -8.86
N LYS A 138 -0.61 -8.05 -9.64
CA LYS A 138 -1.25 -6.76 -9.33
C LYS A 138 -2.29 -6.43 -10.39
N ILE A 139 -3.47 -6.00 -9.98
CA ILE A 139 -4.54 -5.56 -10.88
C ILE A 139 -5.19 -4.27 -10.37
N GLN A 140 -5.68 -3.44 -11.29
CA GLN A 140 -6.44 -2.24 -10.96
C GLN A 140 -7.91 -2.44 -11.39
N ILE A 141 -8.76 -2.84 -10.47
CA ILE A 141 -10.18 -3.17 -10.70
C ILE A 141 -11.14 -2.32 -9.89
N VAL A 142 -10.60 -1.35 -9.15
CA VAL A 142 -11.37 -0.37 -8.40
C VAL A 142 -10.94 1.02 -8.83
N GLN A 143 -11.89 1.89 -9.06
CA GLN A 143 -11.68 3.29 -9.42
C GLN A 143 -12.30 4.19 -8.35
N LYS A 144 -11.62 5.27 -8.00
CA LYS A 144 -12.19 6.32 -7.15
C LYS A 144 -13.04 7.27 -7.99
N ILE A 145 -14.26 7.53 -7.53
CA ILE A 145 -15.18 8.46 -8.21
C ILE A 145 -14.90 9.85 -7.69
N GLU A 146 -14.56 10.78 -8.58
CA GLU A 146 -14.50 12.20 -8.24
C GLU A 146 -15.90 12.69 -7.89
N LYS A 147 -16.06 13.22 -6.67
CA LYS A 147 -17.32 13.84 -6.27
C LYS A 147 -17.32 15.28 -6.75
N THR A 148 -18.30 15.65 -7.53
CA THR A 148 -18.77 17.04 -7.56
C THR A 148 -19.28 17.39 -6.16
N SER A 149 -18.53 18.21 -5.43
CA SER A 149 -18.87 18.63 -4.08
C SER A 149 -20.16 19.47 -4.13
N GLN A 150 -21.29 18.88 -3.77
CA GLN A 150 -22.46 19.67 -3.39
C GLN A 150 -22.15 20.29 -2.01
N ARG A 151 -21.87 21.59 -2.00
CA ARG A 151 -21.76 22.38 -0.77
C ARG A 151 -23.12 22.33 -0.08
N GLY A 152 -23.20 21.79 1.14
CA GLY A 152 -24.42 21.80 1.95
C GLY A 152 -24.99 20.43 2.38
N ALA A 153 -24.33 19.30 2.04
CA ALA A 153 -24.81 17.98 2.45
C ALA A 153 -24.69 17.76 3.97
N ASP A 154 -25.74 17.21 4.59
CA ASP A 154 -25.79 16.83 5.99
C ASP A 154 -24.88 15.62 6.32
N PHE A 155 -24.72 15.29 7.62
CA PHE A 155 -23.84 14.22 8.07
C PHE A 155 -24.23 12.82 7.54
N LYS A 156 -25.54 12.51 7.45
CA LYS A 156 -26.04 11.23 6.91
C LYS A 156 -25.75 11.11 5.42
N THR A 157 -25.93 12.18 4.67
CA THR A 157 -25.61 12.26 3.24
C THR A 157 -24.09 12.10 3.01
N ARG A 158 -23.25 12.66 3.89
CA ARG A 158 -21.78 12.45 3.82
C ARG A 158 -21.39 10.99 4.06
N GLN A 159 -22.02 10.27 4.99
CA GLN A 159 -21.76 8.84 5.21
C GLN A 159 -22.19 7.98 4.01
N ILE A 160 -23.38 8.25 3.44
CA ILE A 160 -23.86 7.55 2.24
C ILE A 160 -22.97 7.87 1.03
N GLN A 161 -22.54 9.10 0.90
CA GLN A 161 -21.59 9.53 -0.13
C GLN A 161 -20.20 8.95 0.05
N ALA A 162 -19.71 8.70 1.27
CA ALA A 162 -18.44 7.99 1.51
C ALA A 162 -18.50 6.54 0.98
N LYS A 163 -19.63 5.85 1.13
CA LYS A 163 -19.86 4.50 0.57
C LYS A 163 -19.87 4.45 -0.97
N LYS A 164 -20.19 5.55 -1.65
CA LYS A 164 -20.22 5.66 -3.13
C LYS A 164 -18.93 6.23 -3.73
N SER A 165 -17.82 6.26 -2.97
CA SER A 165 -16.57 6.87 -3.44
C SER A 165 -15.75 5.97 -4.37
N TYR A 166 -16.12 4.70 -4.52
CA TYR A 166 -15.39 3.73 -5.30
C TYR A 166 -16.31 2.96 -6.22
N LYS A 167 -15.83 2.62 -7.43
CA LYS A 167 -16.53 1.83 -8.44
C LYS A 167 -15.68 0.62 -8.82
N PHE A 168 -16.32 -0.53 -9.00
CA PHE A 168 -15.72 -1.69 -9.61
C PHE A 168 -15.66 -1.51 -11.13
N ILE A 169 -14.52 -1.81 -11.74
CA ILE A 169 -14.29 -1.67 -13.19
C ILE A 169 -13.75 -2.96 -13.82
N GLY A 170 -13.69 -4.05 -13.05
CA GLY A 170 -13.21 -5.36 -13.50
C GLY A 170 -14.30 -6.32 -13.90
N GLU A 171 -13.90 -7.55 -14.19
CA GLU A 171 -14.76 -8.70 -14.40
C GLU A 171 -15.04 -9.43 -13.08
N ARG A 172 -15.98 -10.40 -13.09
CA ARG A 172 -16.29 -11.21 -11.92
C ARG A 172 -15.04 -11.88 -11.35
N LEU A 173 -14.85 -11.77 -10.05
CA LEU A 173 -13.63 -12.22 -9.36
C LEU A 173 -13.64 -13.74 -9.11
N SER A 174 -12.48 -14.37 -9.29
CA SER A 174 -12.27 -15.77 -8.95
C SER A 174 -12.36 -16.01 -7.46
N GLN A 175 -13.06 -17.08 -7.06
CA GLN A 175 -13.22 -17.45 -5.64
C GLN A 175 -11.96 -18.10 -5.04
N ASP A 176 -11.04 -18.58 -5.88
CA ASP A 176 -9.81 -19.25 -5.46
C ASP A 176 -8.67 -18.29 -5.11
N LYS A 177 -8.80 -17.02 -5.53
CA LYS A 177 -7.80 -15.99 -5.26
C LYS A 177 -8.00 -15.34 -3.89
N ILE A 178 -6.94 -14.73 -3.40
CA ILE A 178 -6.90 -13.87 -2.21
C ILE A 178 -6.66 -12.46 -2.70
N TYR A 179 -7.68 -11.63 -2.60
CA TYR A 179 -7.59 -10.23 -3.02
C TYR A 179 -7.09 -9.39 -1.87
N VAL A 180 -5.95 -8.75 -2.06
CA VAL A 180 -5.28 -7.97 -1.02
C VAL A 180 -5.36 -6.49 -1.35
N ILE A 181 -6.13 -5.75 -0.58
CA ILE A 181 -6.24 -4.30 -0.71
C ILE A 181 -4.98 -3.67 -0.11
N LEU A 182 -4.25 -2.89 -0.92
CA LEU A 182 -3.01 -2.21 -0.49
C LEU A 182 -3.24 -0.72 -0.33
N ASP A 183 -2.91 -0.20 0.86
CA ASP A 183 -2.92 1.24 1.18
C ASP A 183 -1.58 1.64 1.83
N ASP A 184 -1.34 2.93 2.02
CA ASP A 184 -0.19 3.43 2.78
C ASP A 184 -0.51 3.53 4.29
N ILE A 185 -1.64 4.12 4.67
CA ILE A 185 -2.03 4.37 6.05
C ILE A 185 -3.48 3.96 6.28
N ARG A 186 -3.70 3.05 7.23
CA ARG A 186 -5.03 2.76 7.72
C ARG A 186 -5.37 3.70 8.89
N THR A 187 -6.36 4.55 8.69
CA THR A 187 -6.93 5.41 9.75
C THR A 187 -8.13 4.70 10.39
N THR A 188 -9.34 5.05 10.02
CA THR A 188 -10.57 4.39 10.49
C THR A 188 -10.84 3.03 9.84
N GLY A 189 -10.16 2.75 8.72
CA GLY A 189 -10.42 1.58 7.90
C GLY A 189 -11.62 1.70 6.95
N ALA A 190 -12.28 2.86 6.90
CA ALA A 190 -13.47 3.08 6.07
C ALA A 190 -13.19 2.84 4.58
N THR A 191 -12.03 3.28 4.07
CA THR A 191 -11.56 3.03 2.69
C THR A 191 -11.45 1.54 2.41
N LEU A 192 -10.69 0.82 3.25
CA LEU A 192 -10.46 -0.61 3.08
C LEU A 192 -11.77 -1.40 3.13
N ASN A 193 -12.67 -1.08 4.07
CA ASN A 193 -13.96 -1.73 4.20
C ASN A 193 -14.86 -1.46 2.98
N SER A 194 -14.91 -0.22 2.48
CA SER A 194 -15.70 0.12 1.30
C SER A 194 -15.25 -0.64 0.06
N ILE A 195 -13.93 -0.76 -0.14
CA ILE A 195 -13.37 -1.54 -1.25
C ILE A 195 -13.62 -3.03 -1.04
N ALA A 196 -13.45 -3.55 0.18
CA ALA A 196 -13.71 -4.95 0.50
C ALA A 196 -15.17 -5.35 0.23
N GLU A 197 -16.15 -4.51 0.61
CA GLU A 197 -17.57 -4.74 0.28
C GLU A 197 -17.80 -4.80 -1.25
N ILE A 198 -17.12 -3.94 -2.01
CA ILE A 198 -17.19 -3.96 -3.48
C ILE A 198 -16.61 -5.26 -4.04
N LEU A 199 -15.44 -5.68 -3.59
CA LEU A 199 -14.82 -6.93 -4.03
C LEU A 199 -15.66 -8.14 -3.69
N GLN A 200 -16.24 -8.20 -2.48
CA GLN A 200 -17.12 -9.27 -2.04
C GLN A 200 -18.37 -9.38 -2.92
N LYS A 201 -19.04 -8.25 -3.24
CA LYS A 201 -20.20 -8.20 -4.13
C LYS A 201 -19.89 -8.68 -5.56
N ASN A 202 -18.62 -8.56 -5.98
CA ASN A 202 -18.15 -9.01 -7.29
C ASN A 202 -17.50 -10.40 -7.29
N GLY A 203 -17.67 -11.18 -6.19
CA GLY A 203 -17.34 -12.60 -6.15
C GLY A 203 -16.11 -12.97 -5.30
N ALA A 204 -15.37 -12.01 -4.76
CA ALA A 204 -14.23 -12.32 -3.87
C ALA A 204 -14.72 -13.01 -2.58
N ARG A 205 -14.12 -14.17 -2.25
CA ARG A 205 -14.38 -14.89 -1.00
C ARG A 205 -13.33 -14.64 0.07
N ARG A 206 -12.10 -14.40 -0.33
CA ARG A 206 -10.96 -14.16 0.58
C ARG A 206 -10.38 -12.79 0.33
N ILE A 207 -10.50 -11.91 1.31
CA ILE A 207 -10.03 -10.52 1.22
C ILE A 207 -9.12 -10.25 2.42
N TRP A 208 -7.90 -9.78 2.11
CA TRP A 208 -6.94 -9.30 3.08
C TRP A 208 -6.63 -7.82 2.84
N ALA A 209 -5.95 -7.19 3.78
CA ALA A 209 -5.44 -5.84 3.62
C ALA A 209 -3.95 -5.77 3.99
N PHE A 210 -3.19 -5.03 3.19
CA PHE A 210 -1.80 -4.66 3.44
C PHE A 210 -1.73 -3.14 3.56
N TYR A 211 -1.07 -2.64 4.59
CA TYR A 211 -0.79 -1.20 4.73
C TYR A 211 0.49 -0.99 5.54
N LEU A 212 1.14 0.16 5.33
CA LEU A 212 2.41 0.43 6.01
C LEU A 212 2.17 0.82 7.48
N LEU A 213 1.23 1.72 7.72
CA LEU A 213 1.01 2.28 9.05
C LEU A 213 -0.45 2.18 9.51
N GLN A 214 -0.60 1.86 10.79
CA GLN A 214 -1.88 1.90 11.51
C GLN A 214 -1.97 3.20 12.31
N GLN A 215 -3.01 4.02 12.07
CA GLN A 215 -3.33 5.14 12.94
C GLN A 215 -3.93 4.60 14.24
N GLU A 216 -3.37 4.95 15.37
CA GLU A 216 -3.99 4.71 16.68
C GLU A 216 -5.34 5.42 16.78
N LYS A 217 -6.26 4.81 17.52
CA LYS A 217 -7.59 5.37 17.78
C LYS A 217 -7.55 6.43 18.86
#